data_8ca8f25b847a99f663552649d4c6b1ac
#
_entry.id   8ca8f25b847a99f663552649d4c6b1ac
#
_cell.length_a   1.000
_cell.length_b   1.000
_cell.length_c   1.000
_cell.angle_alpha   90.00
_cell.angle_beta   90.00
_cell.angle_gamma   90.00
#
_symmetry.space_group_name_H-M   'P 1'
#
loop_
_entity.id
_entity.type
_entity.pdbx_description
1 polymer ?
#
loop_
_entity_poly.entity_id
_entity_poly.type
_entity_poly.pdbx_seq_one_letter_code
_entity_poly.pdbx_strand_id
1 'polypeptide(L)'
;MGIRTYNPYTPSRRNMTGSDFSEITKTTPEKSLLAKKSKTAGRNNQGKITVRHHGGGNRQKYRLIDFKRNKEGVPAKVIGIEYDPNRTANIALICYADGEKSYILAPQGLTDGMTVQNGAGAEVRVGNCLPLTEIPVGTQVHNIELYPGKGGQLVRSAGNSAQLMAKEGKYATLRLPSGEMRMVPIICRATIGVVGNGDHNLINLGKAGRKRHMGIRPTVRGSVMNPNDHPHGGGEGRAPIGRPSTMTPWGKPAMGYKTRKKHKASNKYIIHARG
;
A
#
# COMPACT_ATOMS: atom_id res chain seq x y z
N MET A 1 -14.81 -10.38 5.05
CA MET A 1 -15.08 -9.13 4.32
C MET A 1 -15.99 -9.45 3.16
N GLY A 2 -16.94 -8.58 2.86
CA GLY A 2 -17.90 -8.81 1.80
C GLY A 2 -17.71 -7.83 0.64
N ILE A 3 -17.94 -8.32 -0.56
CA ILE A 3 -18.03 -7.51 -1.77
C ILE A 3 -19.50 -7.26 -2.06
N ARG A 4 -19.90 -5.99 -2.04
CA ARG A 4 -21.25 -5.57 -2.45
C ARG A 4 -21.35 -5.58 -3.97
N THR A 5 -22.29 -6.31 -4.51
CA THR A 5 -22.70 -6.26 -5.93
C THR A 5 -23.87 -5.28 -6.10
N TYR A 6 -24.10 -4.84 -7.33
CA TYR A 6 -25.17 -3.90 -7.66
C TYR A 6 -26.07 -4.50 -8.75
N ASN A 7 -27.36 -4.17 -8.70
CA ASN A 7 -28.30 -4.56 -9.73
C ASN A 7 -27.92 -3.95 -11.09
N PRO A 8 -28.02 -4.69 -12.19
CA PRO A 8 -27.52 -4.30 -13.51
C PRO A 8 -28.46 -3.34 -14.27
N TYR A 9 -28.93 -2.28 -13.64
CA TYR A 9 -29.84 -1.30 -14.27
C TYR A 9 -29.18 -0.49 -15.40
N THR A 10 -27.85 -0.33 -15.36
CA THR A 10 -27.09 0.41 -16.39
C THR A 10 -25.83 -0.36 -16.77
N PRO A 11 -25.25 -0.11 -17.98
CA PRO A 11 -23.98 -0.74 -18.38
C PRO A 11 -22.87 -0.59 -17.35
N SER A 12 -22.79 0.57 -16.71
CA SER A 12 -21.78 0.82 -15.65
C SER A 12 -22.01 -0.02 -14.41
N ARG A 13 -23.26 -0.24 -14.02
CA ARG A 13 -23.60 -1.00 -12.80
C ARG A 13 -23.51 -2.51 -12.98
N ARG A 14 -23.62 -3.02 -14.20
CA ARG A 14 -23.60 -4.46 -14.51
C ARG A 14 -22.38 -5.17 -13.89
N ASN A 15 -21.21 -4.60 -14.01
CA ASN A 15 -19.96 -5.16 -13.52
C ASN A 15 -19.36 -4.39 -12.32
N MET A 16 -20.11 -3.44 -11.78
CA MET A 16 -19.65 -2.64 -10.65
C MET A 16 -19.74 -3.43 -9.35
N THR A 17 -18.69 -3.38 -8.56
CA THR A 17 -18.70 -3.88 -7.18
C THR A 17 -18.16 -2.82 -6.22
N GLY A 18 -18.33 -3.03 -4.95
CA GLY A 18 -17.83 -2.14 -3.90
C GLY A 18 -17.55 -2.91 -2.63
N SER A 19 -16.83 -2.31 -1.70
CA SER A 19 -16.72 -2.83 -0.33
C SER A 19 -18.07 -2.71 0.37
N ASP A 20 -18.41 -3.67 1.21
CA ASP A 20 -19.56 -3.64 2.11
C ASP A 20 -19.29 -2.82 3.38
N PHE A 21 -18.01 -2.51 3.63
CA PHE A 21 -17.52 -1.81 4.83
C PHE A 21 -17.87 -2.49 6.16
N SER A 22 -18.13 -3.79 6.16
CA SER A 22 -18.52 -4.55 7.35
C SER A 22 -17.49 -4.54 8.49
N GLU A 23 -16.20 -4.39 8.17
CA GLU A 23 -15.13 -4.28 9.17
C GLU A 23 -15.03 -2.91 9.82
N ILE A 24 -15.68 -1.88 9.27
CA ILE A 24 -15.58 -0.51 9.77
C ILE A 24 -16.56 -0.31 10.90
N THR A 25 -16.03 -0.04 12.10
CA THR A 25 -16.81 0.20 13.31
C THR A 25 -16.94 1.68 13.63
N LYS A 26 -16.01 2.51 13.15
CA LYS A 26 -16.00 3.95 13.40
C LYS A 26 -15.90 4.74 12.10
N THR A 27 -16.85 5.66 11.88
CA THR A 27 -16.95 6.46 10.64
C THR A 27 -16.34 7.86 10.77
N THR A 28 -16.25 8.40 11.98
CA THR A 28 -15.72 9.75 12.24
C THR A 28 -14.24 9.69 12.62
N PRO A 29 -13.33 10.33 11.84
CA PRO A 29 -11.91 10.31 12.16
C PRO A 29 -11.58 11.20 13.37
N GLU A 30 -10.51 10.84 14.10
CA GLU A 30 -9.97 11.64 15.20
C GLU A 30 -9.36 12.94 14.65
N LYS A 31 -9.87 14.09 15.11
CA LYS A 31 -9.51 15.40 14.55
C LYS A 31 -8.05 15.78 14.78
N SER A 32 -7.49 15.43 15.93
CA SER A 32 -6.08 15.69 16.29
C SER A 32 -5.07 14.98 15.39
N LEU A 33 -5.46 13.83 14.82
CA LEU A 33 -4.63 13.01 13.96
C LEU A 33 -4.84 13.27 12.44
N LEU A 34 -5.50 14.38 12.07
CA LEU A 34 -5.76 14.77 10.70
C LEU A 34 -4.83 15.91 10.26
N ALA A 35 -4.14 15.69 9.15
CA ALA A 35 -3.34 16.72 8.48
C ALA A 35 -3.97 17.16 7.15
N LYS A 36 -3.69 18.41 6.76
CA LYS A 36 -4.07 18.94 5.44
C LYS A 36 -3.27 18.22 4.35
N LYS A 37 -3.96 17.73 3.32
CA LYS A 37 -3.34 17.14 2.14
C LYS A 37 -3.46 18.10 0.97
N SER A 38 -2.34 18.68 0.52
CA SER A 38 -2.29 19.47 -0.72
C SER A 38 -2.26 18.55 -1.95
N LYS A 39 -2.84 19.02 -3.05
CA LYS A 39 -2.84 18.28 -4.33
C LYS A 39 -1.86 18.95 -5.29
N THR A 40 -0.78 18.28 -5.62
CA THR A 40 0.23 18.75 -6.59
C THR A 40 -0.12 18.38 -8.03
N ALA A 41 -1.10 17.49 -8.24
CA ALA A 41 -1.53 17.01 -9.55
C ALA A 41 -0.37 16.52 -10.44
N GLY A 42 0.61 15.83 -9.83
CA GLY A 42 1.78 15.29 -10.52
C GLY A 42 2.82 16.33 -10.95
N ARG A 43 2.74 17.55 -10.42
CA ARG A 43 3.69 18.62 -10.72
C ARG A 43 4.82 18.69 -9.70
N ASN A 44 6.03 19.03 -10.16
CA ASN A 44 7.19 19.28 -9.32
C ASN A 44 7.17 20.71 -8.72
N ASN A 45 8.25 21.10 -8.03
CA ASN A 45 8.44 22.45 -7.47
C ASN A 45 8.48 23.56 -8.51
N GLN A 46 8.81 23.24 -9.78
CA GLN A 46 8.83 24.18 -10.91
C GLN A 46 7.47 24.24 -11.65
N GLY A 47 6.44 23.54 -11.17
CA GLY A 47 5.13 23.48 -11.83
C GLY A 47 5.05 22.56 -13.05
N LYS A 48 6.15 21.89 -13.44
CA LYS A 48 6.18 20.96 -14.58
C LYS A 48 5.60 19.59 -14.19
N ILE A 49 4.83 18.98 -15.10
CA ILE A 49 4.27 17.64 -14.88
C ILE A 49 5.38 16.61 -15.00
N THR A 50 5.76 15.98 -13.88
CA THR A 50 6.72 14.89 -13.81
C THR A 50 6.06 13.51 -13.66
N VAL A 51 4.84 13.47 -13.11
CA VAL A 51 4.02 12.27 -13.00
C VAL A 51 2.69 12.54 -13.69
N ARG A 52 2.49 11.93 -14.88
CA ARG A 52 1.28 12.11 -15.68
C ARG A 52 0.06 11.43 -15.07
N HIS A 53 -1.11 11.79 -15.56
CA HIS A 53 -2.41 11.18 -15.24
C HIS A 53 -2.84 11.32 -13.77
N HIS A 54 -2.34 12.32 -13.06
CA HIS A 54 -2.78 12.69 -11.73
C HIS A 54 -3.49 14.04 -11.72
N GLY A 55 -4.49 14.19 -10.87
CA GLY A 55 -5.19 15.46 -10.65
C GLY A 55 -6.70 15.31 -10.48
N GLY A 56 -7.33 16.35 -9.97
CA GLY A 56 -8.75 16.31 -9.58
C GLY A 56 -8.99 15.40 -8.39
N GLY A 57 -10.11 14.68 -8.42
CA GLY A 57 -10.52 13.76 -7.36
C GLY A 57 -11.12 14.43 -6.14
N ASN A 58 -11.69 13.62 -5.25
CA ASN A 58 -12.32 14.10 -4.03
C ASN A 58 -11.32 14.76 -3.08
N ARG A 59 -11.78 15.72 -2.29
CA ARG A 59 -10.97 16.33 -1.23
C ARG A 59 -10.74 15.31 -0.12
N GLN A 60 -9.49 15.14 0.31
CA GLN A 60 -9.09 14.17 1.32
C GLN A 60 -8.24 14.85 2.37
N LYS A 61 -8.42 14.45 3.64
CA LYS A 61 -7.49 14.74 4.73
C LYS A 61 -6.56 13.55 4.91
N TYR A 62 -5.31 13.80 5.26
CA TYR A 62 -4.33 12.76 5.56
C TYR A 62 -4.47 12.34 7.02
N ARG A 63 -4.45 11.03 7.29
CA ARG A 63 -4.39 10.47 8.64
C ARG A 63 -2.93 10.23 9.00
N LEU A 64 -2.53 10.76 10.15
CA LEU A 64 -1.19 10.53 10.70
C LEU A 64 -1.16 9.12 11.27
N ILE A 65 -0.44 8.24 10.58
CA ILE A 65 -0.29 6.84 10.99
C ILE A 65 1.04 6.67 11.70
N ASP A 66 1.02 6.01 12.84
CA ASP A 66 2.23 5.63 13.56
C ASP A 66 2.85 4.37 12.91
N PHE A 67 3.78 4.61 11.99
CA PHE A 67 4.57 3.54 11.39
C PHE A 67 5.78 3.14 12.23
N LYS A 68 6.14 3.96 13.22
CA LYS A 68 7.33 3.73 14.06
C LYS A 68 7.04 2.85 15.26
N ARG A 69 5.83 2.99 15.83
CA ARG A 69 5.41 2.22 17.01
C ARG A 69 6.40 2.36 18.18
N ASN A 70 6.82 3.60 18.46
CA ASN A 70 7.91 3.88 19.42
C ASN A 70 7.51 3.72 20.89
N LYS A 71 6.21 3.71 21.25
CA LYS A 71 5.76 3.50 22.62
C LYS A 71 5.92 2.03 23.00
N GLU A 72 7.05 1.68 23.58
CA GLU A 72 7.35 0.32 24.02
C GLU A 72 6.78 0.03 25.40
N GLY A 73 6.32 -1.19 25.63
CA GLY A 73 5.81 -1.66 26.90
C GLY A 73 4.45 -1.10 27.33
N VAL A 74 3.94 -0.06 26.67
CA VAL A 74 2.64 0.55 27.03
C VAL A 74 1.51 -0.14 26.25
N PRO A 75 0.55 -0.78 26.91
CA PRO A 75 -0.59 -1.38 26.25
C PRO A 75 -1.52 -0.30 25.68
N ALA A 76 -2.08 -0.56 24.50
CA ALA A 76 -3.06 0.30 23.87
C ALA A 76 -4.32 -0.49 23.52
N LYS A 77 -5.49 0.08 23.78
CA LYS A 77 -6.80 -0.51 23.45
C LYS A 77 -7.28 -0.01 22.10
N VAL A 78 -7.79 -0.91 21.26
CA VAL A 78 -8.42 -0.57 19.98
C VAL A 78 -9.79 0.08 20.27
N ILE A 79 -9.97 1.32 19.81
CA ILE A 79 -11.21 2.08 19.94
C ILE A 79 -12.16 1.78 18.78
N GLY A 80 -11.60 1.63 17.55
CA GLY A 80 -12.40 1.38 16.37
C GLY A 80 -11.58 1.26 15.11
N ILE A 81 -12.17 0.63 14.10
CA ILE A 81 -11.59 0.48 12.76
C ILE A 81 -12.22 1.53 11.83
N GLU A 82 -11.39 2.27 11.11
CA GLU A 82 -11.79 3.38 10.25
C GLU A 82 -11.33 3.19 8.80
N TYR A 83 -12.11 3.75 7.88
CA TYR A 83 -11.73 3.87 6.46
C TYR A 83 -10.73 5.01 6.26
N ASP A 84 -9.64 4.77 5.53
CA ASP A 84 -8.70 5.81 5.10
C ASP A 84 -8.70 5.95 3.57
N PRO A 85 -9.10 7.11 3.01
CA PRO A 85 -9.09 7.33 1.56
C PRO A 85 -7.68 7.46 0.95
N ASN A 86 -6.63 7.48 1.77
CA ASN A 86 -5.24 7.66 1.30
C ASN A 86 -4.51 6.32 1.07
N ARG A 87 -5.09 5.22 1.54
CA ARG A 87 -4.49 3.87 1.43
C ARG A 87 -5.54 2.82 1.14
N THR A 88 -5.09 1.65 0.74
CA THR A 88 -5.96 0.51 0.46
C THR A 88 -6.38 -0.23 1.74
N ALA A 89 -5.53 -0.22 2.76
CA ALA A 89 -5.79 -0.83 4.05
C ALA A 89 -6.71 0.03 4.93
N ASN A 90 -7.55 -0.60 5.75
CA ASN A 90 -8.23 0.05 6.86
C ASN A 90 -7.21 0.41 7.95
N ILE A 91 -7.56 1.37 8.80
CA ILE A 91 -6.75 1.81 9.94
C ILE A 91 -7.50 1.57 11.24
N ALA A 92 -6.78 1.30 12.31
CA ALA A 92 -7.34 1.18 13.65
C ALA A 92 -6.92 2.38 14.51
N LEU A 93 -7.87 3.00 15.16
CA LEU A 93 -7.62 4.00 16.21
C LEU A 93 -7.35 3.26 17.50
N ILE A 94 -6.17 3.48 18.08
CA ILE A 94 -5.78 2.93 19.38
C ILE A 94 -5.64 4.05 20.40
N CYS A 95 -5.89 3.72 21.68
CA CYS A 95 -5.65 4.59 22.82
C CYS A 95 -4.72 3.88 23.79
N TYR A 96 -3.56 4.48 24.03
CA TYR A 96 -2.61 4.00 25.02
C TYR A 96 -3.13 4.20 26.44
N ALA A 97 -2.58 3.47 27.42
CA ALA A 97 -2.97 3.56 28.82
C ALA A 97 -2.79 5.00 29.41
N ASP A 98 -1.90 5.80 28.82
CA ASP A 98 -1.67 7.21 29.17
C ASP A 98 -2.65 8.20 28.50
N GLY A 99 -3.62 7.71 27.73
CA GLY A 99 -4.62 8.52 27.03
C GLY A 99 -4.21 9.03 25.66
N GLU A 100 -2.96 8.84 25.22
CA GLU A 100 -2.55 9.21 23.86
C GLU A 100 -3.22 8.33 22.82
N LYS A 101 -3.78 8.96 21.79
CA LYS A 101 -4.39 8.26 20.65
C LYS A 101 -3.44 8.21 19.47
N SER A 102 -3.48 7.11 18.74
CA SER A 102 -2.67 6.92 17.52
C SER A 102 -3.42 6.07 16.50
N TYR A 103 -3.09 6.24 15.21
CA TYR A 103 -3.56 5.35 14.16
C TYR A 103 -2.50 4.31 13.81
N ILE A 104 -2.93 3.07 13.64
CA ILE A 104 -2.11 1.98 13.12
C ILE A 104 -2.79 1.36 11.90
N LEU A 105 -2.06 0.56 11.12
CA LEU A 105 -2.70 -0.28 10.10
C LEU A 105 -3.53 -1.35 10.80
N ALA A 106 -4.77 -1.56 10.35
CA ALA A 106 -5.62 -2.60 10.89
C ALA A 106 -5.26 -3.96 10.27
N PRO A 107 -4.69 -4.91 11.02
CA PRO A 107 -4.52 -6.28 10.56
C PRO A 107 -5.87 -7.02 10.51
N GLN A 108 -5.92 -8.07 9.72
CA GLN A 108 -7.06 -8.97 9.66
C GLN A 108 -7.30 -9.63 11.02
N GLY A 109 -8.57 -9.65 11.45
CA GLY A 109 -8.95 -10.21 12.74
C GLY A 109 -8.80 -9.28 13.94
N LEU A 110 -8.32 -8.03 13.75
CA LEU A 110 -8.34 -7.03 14.81
C LEU A 110 -9.76 -6.52 15.00
N THR A 111 -10.24 -6.49 16.25
CA THR A 111 -11.57 -6.00 16.61
C THR A 111 -11.50 -4.95 17.71
N ASP A 112 -12.59 -4.19 17.87
CA ASP A 112 -12.71 -3.19 18.92
C ASP A 112 -12.56 -3.83 20.30
N GLY A 113 -11.91 -3.13 21.21
CA GLY A 113 -11.65 -3.59 22.56
C GLY A 113 -10.40 -4.46 22.74
N MET A 114 -9.81 -5.00 21.66
CA MET A 114 -8.54 -5.74 21.74
C MET A 114 -7.41 -4.83 22.21
N THR A 115 -6.46 -5.43 22.92
CA THR A 115 -5.25 -4.74 23.37
C THR A 115 -4.09 -5.07 22.42
N VAL A 116 -3.34 -4.06 22.03
CA VAL A 116 -2.12 -4.16 21.25
C VAL A 116 -0.94 -3.56 22.02
N GLN A 117 0.24 -4.15 21.85
CA GLN A 117 1.45 -3.74 22.53
C GLN A 117 2.64 -3.66 21.58
N ASN A 118 3.62 -2.83 21.91
CA ASN A 118 4.83 -2.63 21.13
C ASN A 118 6.07 -2.91 21.97
N GLY A 119 7.13 -3.35 21.31
CA GLY A 119 8.46 -3.50 21.90
C GLY A 119 8.81 -4.94 22.24
N ALA A 120 10.00 -5.09 22.82
CA ALA A 120 10.49 -6.37 23.27
C ALA A 120 9.62 -6.92 24.43
N GLY A 121 9.42 -8.24 24.44
CA GLY A 121 8.60 -8.92 25.46
C GLY A 121 7.08 -8.82 25.21
N ALA A 122 6.61 -8.17 24.14
CA ALA A 122 5.21 -8.21 23.78
C ALA A 122 4.83 -9.63 23.28
N GLU A 123 3.61 -10.07 23.57
CA GLU A 123 3.14 -11.37 23.12
C GLU A 123 3.05 -11.45 21.58
N VAL A 124 3.23 -12.64 21.02
CA VAL A 124 3.09 -12.92 19.59
C VAL A 124 1.60 -12.99 19.23
N ARG A 125 0.93 -11.81 19.24
CA ARG A 125 -0.49 -11.66 18.90
C ARG A 125 -0.67 -10.71 17.72
N VAL A 126 -1.77 -10.89 16.97
CA VAL A 126 -2.12 -10.03 15.83
C VAL A 126 -2.23 -8.57 16.28
N GLY A 127 -1.54 -7.67 15.57
CA GLY A 127 -1.50 -6.23 15.86
C GLY A 127 -0.33 -5.79 16.74
N ASN A 128 0.33 -6.70 17.46
CA ASN A 128 1.53 -6.39 18.24
C ASN A 128 2.74 -6.15 17.34
N CYS A 129 3.59 -5.22 17.74
CA CYS A 129 4.80 -4.85 17.00
C CYS A 129 6.03 -5.24 17.81
N LEU A 130 6.81 -6.18 17.28
CA LEU A 130 7.99 -6.74 17.93
C LEU A 130 9.23 -6.61 17.05
N PRO A 131 10.44 -6.65 17.64
CA PRO A 131 11.66 -6.87 16.88
C PRO A 131 11.64 -8.27 16.24
N LEU A 132 12.23 -8.40 15.04
CA LEU A 132 12.25 -9.68 14.31
C LEU A 132 12.96 -10.80 15.08
N THR A 133 13.82 -10.44 16.04
CA THR A 133 14.46 -11.39 16.96
C THR A 133 13.47 -12.24 17.72
N GLU A 134 12.35 -11.68 18.16
CA GLU A 134 11.37 -12.33 19.03
C GLU A 134 10.24 -13.01 18.27
N ILE A 135 10.03 -12.65 17.00
CA ILE A 135 8.96 -13.23 16.19
C ILE A 135 9.35 -14.65 15.75
N PRO A 136 8.54 -15.70 16.00
CA PRO A 136 8.84 -17.04 15.54
C PRO A 136 8.96 -17.15 14.01
N VAL A 137 9.85 -18.04 13.55
CA VAL A 137 9.97 -18.39 12.12
C VAL A 137 8.64 -18.98 11.64
N GLY A 138 8.28 -18.69 10.39
CA GLY A 138 6.99 -19.08 9.79
C GLY A 138 5.87 -18.05 9.99
N THR A 139 6.00 -17.12 10.95
CA THR A 139 4.98 -16.10 11.25
C THR A 139 4.78 -15.13 10.09
N GLN A 140 3.52 -14.78 9.83
CA GLN A 140 3.16 -13.71 8.90
C GLN A 140 3.24 -12.35 9.58
N VAL A 141 3.91 -11.42 8.91
CA VAL A 141 4.16 -10.06 9.43
C VAL A 141 3.88 -9.00 8.38
N HIS A 142 3.57 -7.80 8.82
CA HIS A 142 3.36 -6.63 7.98
C HIS A 142 4.02 -5.39 8.61
N ASN A 143 3.95 -4.24 7.92
CA ASN A 143 4.52 -2.97 8.40
C ASN A 143 5.97 -3.11 8.86
N ILE A 144 6.82 -3.71 8.02
CA ILE A 144 8.18 -4.13 8.35
C ILE A 144 9.14 -2.96 8.13
N GLU A 145 10.03 -2.74 9.07
CA GLU A 145 11.14 -1.80 8.93
C GLU A 145 12.25 -2.34 8.01
N LEU A 146 12.90 -1.43 7.29
CA LEU A 146 14.12 -1.71 6.52
C LEU A 146 15.39 -1.32 7.28
N TYR A 147 15.27 -0.33 8.16
CA TYR A 147 16.34 0.16 9.02
C TYR A 147 15.75 0.39 10.41
N PRO A 148 16.45 0.02 11.47
CA PRO A 148 15.96 0.17 12.85
C PRO A 148 15.52 1.60 13.15
N GLY A 149 14.36 1.75 13.78
CA GLY A 149 13.81 3.04 14.22
C GLY A 149 13.30 3.98 13.10
N LYS A 150 13.40 3.57 11.83
CA LYS A 150 12.91 4.39 10.70
C LYS A 150 11.39 4.30 10.51
N GLY A 151 10.78 3.30 11.09
CA GLY A 151 9.37 2.96 10.90
C GLY A 151 9.11 2.01 9.74
N GLY A 152 7.97 1.34 9.76
CA GLY A 152 7.59 0.34 8.78
C GLY A 152 7.49 0.89 7.37
N GLN A 153 8.12 0.23 6.42
CA GLN A 153 8.19 0.63 5.01
C GLN A 153 7.67 -0.45 4.06
N LEU A 154 7.84 -1.73 4.40
CA LEU A 154 7.40 -2.85 3.59
C LEU A 154 6.05 -3.39 4.05
N VAL A 155 5.30 -3.99 3.13
CA VAL A 155 4.07 -4.74 3.39
C VAL A 155 3.03 -3.90 4.17
N ARG A 156 2.51 -2.86 3.54
CA ARG A 156 1.52 -1.94 4.12
C ARG A 156 0.21 -1.87 3.36
N SER A 157 0.12 -2.54 2.22
CA SER A 157 -1.09 -2.55 1.39
C SER A 157 -2.07 -3.62 1.85
N ALA A 158 -3.36 -3.40 1.60
CA ALA A 158 -4.45 -4.32 1.94
C ALA A 158 -4.18 -5.76 1.48
N GLY A 159 -4.50 -6.72 2.34
CA GLY A 159 -4.39 -8.15 2.07
C GLY A 159 -2.96 -8.70 1.97
N ASN A 160 -1.93 -7.88 2.19
CA ASN A 160 -0.55 -8.32 2.06
C ASN A 160 0.06 -8.74 3.42
N SER A 161 0.92 -9.75 3.35
CA SER A 161 1.80 -10.18 4.44
C SER A 161 3.15 -10.58 3.87
N ALA A 162 4.19 -10.55 4.68
CA ALA A 162 5.45 -11.22 4.43
C ALA A 162 5.62 -12.35 5.44
N GLN A 163 6.32 -13.41 5.07
CA GLN A 163 6.61 -14.52 5.96
C GLN A 163 8.06 -14.44 6.43
N LEU A 164 8.28 -14.59 7.73
CA LEU A 164 9.61 -14.71 8.31
C LEU A 164 10.12 -16.14 8.05
N MET A 165 11.12 -16.30 7.20
CA MET A 165 11.60 -17.60 6.75
C MET A 165 12.75 -18.15 7.60
N ALA A 166 13.69 -17.28 7.98
CA ALA A 166 14.87 -17.66 8.75
C ALA A 166 15.43 -16.47 9.53
N LYS A 167 16.24 -16.76 10.54
CA LYS A 167 17.03 -15.78 11.30
C LYS A 167 18.48 -16.29 11.33
N GLU A 168 19.39 -15.51 10.75
CA GLU A 168 20.80 -15.89 10.63
C GLU A 168 21.70 -14.71 11.01
N GLY A 169 22.44 -14.87 12.10
CA GLY A 169 23.34 -13.85 12.60
C GLY A 169 22.64 -12.51 12.82
N LYS A 170 23.03 -11.48 12.07
CA LYS A 170 22.49 -10.10 12.18
C LYS A 170 21.28 -9.84 11.30
N TYR A 171 20.81 -10.83 10.54
CA TYR A 171 19.73 -10.66 9.55
C TYR A 171 18.59 -11.65 9.74
N ALA A 172 17.41 -11.22 9.38
CA ALA A 172 16.22 -12.02 9.21
C ALA A 172 15.86 -12.09 7.72
N THR A 173 15.56 -13.27 7.22
CA THR A 173 15.14 -13.51 5.83
C THR A 173 13.64 -13.48 5.75
N LEU A 174 13.12 -12.59 4.90
CA LEU A 174 11.68 -12.39 4.68
C LEU A 174 11.31 -12.76 3.26
N ARG A 175 10.24 -13.53 3.09
CA ARG A 175 9.56 -13.73 1.82
C ARG A 175 8.49 -12.67 1.65
N LEU A 176 8.69 -11.75 0.70
CA LEU A 176 7.78 -10.65 0.41
C LEU A 176 6.58 -11.11 -0.44
N PRO A 177 5.47 -10.34 -0.49
CA PRO A 177 4.31 -10.65 -1.35
C PRO A 177 4.65 -10.79 -2.83
N SER A 178 5.73 -10.16 -3.29
CA SER A 178 6.23 -10.28 -4.67
C SER A 178 6.95 -11.60 -4.98
N GLY A 179 7.16 -12.47 -3.97
CA GLY A 179 8.01 -13.66 -4.07
C GLY A 179 9.51 -13.39 -3.83
N GLU A 180 9.94 -12.12 -3.76
CA GLU A 180 11.33 -11.77 -3.44
C GLU A 180 11.70 -12.25 -2.03
N MET A 181 12.82 -12.95 -1.91
CA MET A 181 13.41 -13.29 -0.60
C MET A 181 14.50 -12.26 -0.29
N ARG A 182 14.33 -11.58 0.84
CA ARG A 182 15.18 -10.45 1.21
C ARG A 182 15.60 -10.50 2.66
N MET A 183 16.87 -10.15 2.90
CA MET A 183 17.42 -9.94 4.24
C MET A 183 17.09 -8.55 4.78
N VAL A 184 16.74 -8.49 6.05
CA VAL A 184 16.50 -7.27 6.82
C VAL A 184 17.24 -7.41 8.15
N PRO A 185 17.84 -6.33 8.72
CA PRO A 185 18.48 -6.43 10.03
C PRO A 185 17.52 -6.98 11.06
N ILE A 186 17.97 -7.92 11.88
CA ILE A 186 17.12 -8.65 12.83
C ILE A 186 16.53 -7.77 13.94
N ILE A 187 17.17 -6.62 14.21
CA ILE A 187 16.71 -5.60 15.18
C ILE A 187 15.49 -4.82 14.65
N CYS A 188 15.24 -4.83 13.33
CA CYS A 188 14.08 -4.16 12.73
C CYS A 188 12.78 -4.72 13.28
N ARG A 189 11.78 -3.85 13.40
CA ARG A 189 10.47 -4.22 13.92
C ARG A 189 9.52 -4.60 12.79
N ALA A 190 8.57 -5.44 13.14
CA ALA A 190 7.45 -5.81 12.28
C ALA A 190 6.18 -5.99 13.12
N THR A 191 5.03 -5.78 12.52
CA THR A 191 3.73 -6.03 13.15
C THR A 191 3.23 -7.41 12.75
N ILE A 192 2.73 -8.18 13.70
CA ILE A 192 2.24 -9.54 13.49
C ILE A 192 0.88 -9.52 12.79
N GLY A 193 0.70 -10.45 11.84
CA GLY A 193 -0.53 -10.68 11.11
C GLY A 193 -0.49 -10.18 9.66
N VAL A 194 -1.61 -10.36 8.97
CA VAL A 194 -1.87 -9.92 7.59
C VAL A 194 -2.59 -8.59 7.63
N VAL A 195 -2.30 -7.68 6.71
CA VAL A 195 -3.05 -6.40 6.59
C VAL A 195 -4.50 -6.69 6.22
N GLY A 196 -5.44 -6.07 6.91
CA GLY A 196 -6.88 -6.20 6.63
C GLY A 196 -7.30 -5.70 5.24
N ASN A 197 -8.62 -5.74 4.95
CA ASN A 197 -9.20 -5.33 3.65
C ASN A 197 -8.69 -6.15 2.45
N GLY A 198 -8.52 -7.48 2.61
CA GLY A 198 -7.93 -8.36 1.59
C GLY A 198 -8.65 -8.33 0.24
N ASP A 199 -9.96 -8.15 0.23
CA ASP A 199 -10.80 -8.14 -0.98
C ASP A 199 -10.72 -6.82 -1.77
N HIS A 200 -9.93 -5.85 -1.33
CA HIS A 200 -9.80 -4.54 -1.99
C HIS A 200 -9.48 -4.65 -3.48
N ASN A 201 -8.63 -5.60 -3.87
CA ASN A 201 -8.21 -5.81 -5.25
C ASN A 201 -9.31 -6.44 -6.14
N LEU A 202 -10.32 -7.06 -5.54
CA LEU A 202 -11.45 -7.70 -6.23
C LEU A 202 -12.55 -6.69 -6.60
N ILE A 203 -12.46 -5.45 -6.11
CA ILE A 203 -13.44 -4.40 -6.35
C ILE A 203 -13.32 -3.90 -7.79
N ASN A 204 -14.41 -4.00 -8.55
CA ASN A 204 -14.54 -3.46 -9.89
C ASN A 204 -15.19 -2.06 -9.85
N LEU A 205 -14.45 -1.05 -10.31
CA LEU A 205 -14.92 0.33 -10.30
C LEU A 205 -16.13 0.57 -11.24
N GLY A 206 -16.26 -0.20 -12.30
CA GLY A 206 -17.39 -0.20 -13.22
C GLY A 206 -17.50 1.02 -14.15
N LYS A 207 -17.03 2.20 -13.77
CA LYS A 207 -17.09 3.42 -14.58
C LYS A 207 -15.88 4.34 -14.43
N ALA A 208 -15.57 5.08 -15.49
CA ALA A 208 -14.46 6.04 -15.53
C ALA A 208 -14.59 7.16 -14.46
N GLY A 209 -15.82 7.58 -14.14
CA GLY A 209 -16.07 8.60 -13.12
C GLY A 209 -15.55 8.22 -11.73
N ARG A 210 -15.64 6.94 -11.32
CA ARG A 210 -15.03 6.50 -10.05
C ARG A 210 -13.51 6.67 -10.04
N LYS A 211 -12.82 6.36 -11.14
CA LYS A 211 -11.37 6.64 -11.28
C LYS A 211 -11.08 8.14 -11.21
N ARG A 212 -11.93 8.97 -11.84
CA ARG A 212 -11.78 10.44 -11.76
C ARG A 212 -11.92 10.95 -10.32
N HIS A 213 -12.86 10.42 -9.54
CA HIS A 213 -13.01 10.77 -8.11
C HIS A 213 -11.80 10.36 -7.27
N MET A 214 -11.06 9.32 -7.67
CA MET A 214 -9.81 8.90 -7.03
C MET A 214 -8.61 9.78 -7.41
N GLY A 215 -8.78 10.75 -8.33
CA GLY A 215 -7.71 11.63 -8.79
C GLY A 215 -6.91 11.08 -9.97
N ILE A 216 -7.39 10.04 -10.62
CA ILE A 216 -6.78 9.45 -11.82
C ILE A 216 -7.36 10.13 -13.06
N ARG A 217 -6.53 10.78 -13.87
CA ARG A 217 -6.91 11.38 -15.13
C ARG A 217 -6.92 10.35 -16.26
N PRO A 218 -7.70 10.56 -17.33
CA PRO A 218 -7.69 9.69 -18.51
C PRO A 218 -6.30 9.58 -19.13
N THR A 219 -6.01 8.42 -19.70
CA THR A 219 -4.76 8.13 -20.41
C THR A 219 -5.08 7.98 -21.90
N VAL A 220 -4.37 8.71 -22.75
CA VAL A 220 -4.44 8.59 -24.20
C VAL A 220 -3.39 7.59 -24.67
N ARG A 221 -3.76 6.68 -25.57
CA ARG A 221 -2.84 5.69 -26.16
C ARG A 221 -1.86 6.39 -27.11
N GLY A 222 -0.60 5.96 -27.14
CA GLY A 222 0.41 6.50 -28.05
C GLY A 222 0.05 6.35 -29.53
N SER A 223 -0.67 5.29 -29.91
CA SER A 223 -1.11 5.02 -31.30
C SER A 223 -2.14 5.99 -31.86
N VAL A 224 -2.77 6.84 -31.02
CA VAL A 224 -3.72 7.87 -31.45
C VAL A 224 -3.14 9.29 -31.35
N MET A 225 -1.85 9.39 -31.12
CA MET A 225 -1.08 10.64 -31.11
C MET A 225 -0.39 10.85 -32.45
N ASN A 226 0.14 12.06 -32.65
CA ASN A 226 0.96 12.37 -33.82
C ASN A 226 2.36 11.75 -33.70
N PRO A 227 3.09 11.57 -34.83
CA PRO A 227 4.45 10.98 -34.82
C PRO A 227 5.46 11.73 -33.96
N ASN A 228 5.31 13.05 -33.79
CA ASN A 228 6.15 13.88 -32.94
C ASN A 228 5.87 13.73 -31.45
N ASP A 229 4.66 13.25 -31.07
CA ASP A 229 4.26 13.14 -29.67
C ASP A 229 4.55 11.78 -29.08
N HIS A 230 4.57 10.73 -29.90
CA HIS A 230 4.81 9.36 -29.44
C HIS A 230 5.42 8.49 -30.54
N PRO A 231 6.39 7.58 -30.22
CA PRO A 231 6.96 6.65 -31.18
C PRO A 231 5.96 5.72 -31.88
N HIS A 232 4.75 5.56 -31.35
CA HIS A 232 3.65 4.77 -31.94
C HIS A 232 2.64 5.65 -32.69
N GLY A 233 2.88 6.96 -32.79
CA GLY A 233 1.96 7.90 -33.43
C GLY A 233 2.04 7.86 -34.95
N GLY A 234 1.00 8.39 -35.59
CA GLY A 234 0.86 8.48 -37.03
C GLY A 234 0.13 7.33 -37.66
N GLY A 235 -0.02 7.40 -38.99
CA GLY A 235 -0.74 6.42 -39.80
C GLY A 235 -2.23 6.77 -40.00
N GLU A 236 -2.87 6.07 -40.93
CA GLU A 236 -4.27 6.21 -41.26
C GLU A 236 -5.14 5.28 -40.40
N GLY A 237 -6.24 5.80 -39.88
CA GLY A 237 -7.22 5.06 -39.11
C GLY A 237 -6.63 4.35 -37.90
N ARG A 238 -6.85 3.05 -37.78
CA ARG A 238 -6.30 2.21 -36.71
C ARG A 238 -4.94 1.61 -37.12
N ALA A 239 -3.90 2.42 -37.14
CA ALA A 239 -2.56 1.98 -37.50
C ALA A 239 -1.94 1.05 -36.44
N PRO A 240 -1.14 0.05 -36.85
CA PRO A 240 -0.38 -0.80 -35.96
C PRO A 240 0.80 -0.04 -35.33
N ILE A 241 1.45 -0.63 -34.33
CA ILE A 241 2.61 -0.03 -33.64
C ILE A 241 3.82 0.09 -34.57
N GLY A 242 3.97 -0.80 -35.56
CA GLY A 242 5.03 -0.77 -36.56
C GLY A 242 6.46 -0.89 -36.02
N ARG A 243 6.65 -1.45 -34.81
CA ARG A 243 7.97 -1.62 -34.17
C ARG A 243 8.09 -3.00 -33.55
N PRO A 244 9.32 -3.55 -33.39
CA PRO A 244 9.54 -4.87 -32.79
C PRO A 244 9.01 -5.00 -31.35
N SER A 245 8.97 -3.88 -30.62
CA SER A 245 8.46 -3.85 -29.24
C SER A 245 7.68 -2.57 -28.96
N THR A 246 6.81 -2.62 -27.96
CA THR A 246 6.11 -1.42 -27.47
C THR A 246 7.11 -0.45 -26.81
N MET A 247 6.91 0.84 -27.02
CA MET A 247 7.79 1.90 -26.51
C MET A 247 7.04 2.88 -25.62
N THR A 248 7.81 3.50 -24.72
CA THR A 248 7.35 4.66 -23.94
C THR A 248 7.37 5.93 -24.81
N PRO A 249 6.74 7.04 -24.39
CA PRO A 249 6.82 8.31 -25.10
C PRO A 249 8.26 8.82 -25.31
N TRP A 250 9.21 8.36 -24.52
CA TRP A 250 10.63 8.71 -24.61
C TRP A 250 11.47 7.69 -25.41
N GLY A 251 10.84 6.80 -26.16
CA GLY A 251 11.53 5.83 -27.02
C GLY A 251 12.19 4.64 -26.32
N LYS A 252 11.95 4.45 -25.03
CA LYS A 252 12.46 3.27 -24.30
C LYS A 252 11.46 2.11 -24.39
N PRO A 253 11.94 0.84 -24.43
CA PRO A 253 11.06 -0.32 -24.36
C PRO A 253 10.12 -0.25 -23.14
N ALA A 254 8.82 -0.52 -23.34
CA ALA A 254 7.80 -0.35 -22.31
C ALA A 254 7.51 -1.64 -21.53
N MET A 255 7.56 -2.81 -22.20
CA MET A 255 7.20 -4.11 -21.60
C MET A 255 8.42 -5.04 -21.59
N GLY A 256 8.52 -5.85 -20.52
CA GLY A 256 9.60 -6.84 -20.37
C GLY A 256 10.98 -6.28 -20.08
N TYR A 257 11.15 -4.97 -20.05
CA TYR A 257 12.46 -4.34 -19.83
C TYR A 257 12.79 -4.26 -18.34
N LYS A 258 13.91 -4.83 -17.93
CA LYS A 258 14.40 -4.80 -16.55
C LYS A 258 15.01 -3.41 -16.24
N THR A 259 14.28 -2.56 -15.51
CA THR A 259 14.69 -1.19 -15.20
C THR A 259 15.56 -1.06 -13.94
N ARG A 260 15.66 -2.12 -13.12
CA ARG A 260 16.51 -2.11 -11.92
C ARG A 260 17.98 -2.00 -12.31
N LYS A 261 18.71 -1.03 -11.74
CA LYS A 261 20.15 -0.87 -11.96
C LYS A 261 20.91 -2.11 -11.49
N LYS A 262 21.82 -2.64 -12.34
CA LYS A 262 22.63 -3.85 -12.04
C LYS A 262 23.44 -3.70 -10.74
N HIS A 263 24.06 -2.55 -10.52
CA HIS A 263 24.91 -2.25 -9.36
C HIS A 263 24.21 -1.42 -8.29
N LYS A 264 23.00 -1.84 -7.88
CA LYS A 264 22.29 -1.17 -6.80
C LYS A 264 22.77 -1.71 -5.44
N ALA A 265 23.15 -0.82 -4.51
CA ALA A 265 23.66 -1.19 -3.18
C ALA A 265 22.76 -2.16 -2.41
N SER A 266 21.44 -2.10 -2.64
CA SER A 266 20.48 -3.01 -1.99
C SER A 266 20.46 -4.43 -2.58
N ASN A 267 21.24 -4.74 -3.64
CA ASN A 267 21.28 -6.09 -4.20
C ASN A 267 21.87 -7.12 -3.23
N LYS A 268 22.82 -6.69 -2.39
CA LYS A 268 23.42 -7.55 -1.35
C LYS A 268 22.43 -8.12 -0.33
N TYR A 269 21.25 -7.50 -0.21
CA TYR A 269 20.20 -7.96 0.71
C TYR A 269 19.13 -8.85 0.04
N ILE A 270 19.24 -9.10 -1.27
CA ILE A 270 18.31 -9.94 -2.01
C ILE A 270 18.94 -11.30 -2.20
N ILE A 271 18.33 -12.34 -1.60
CA ILE A 271 18.75 -13.73 -1.72
C ILE A 271 18.18 -14.31 -3.02
N HIS A 272 16.87 -14.12 -3.22
CA HIS A 272 16.17 -14.56 -4.41
C HIS A 272 15.36 -13.40 -4.98
N ALA A 273 15.64 -13.03 -6.22
CA ALA A 273 14.91 -11.98 -6.90
C ALA A 273 13.49 -12.47 -7.26
N ARG A 274 12.58 -11.55 -7.40
CA ARG A 274 11.27 -11.82 -7.97
C ARG A 274 11.45 -12.30 -9.43
N GLY A 275 10.79 -13.38 -9.81
CA GLY A 275 10.73 -13.89 -11.17
C GLY A 275 10.09 -12.91 -12.18
#